data_d1ca7696078f891de21382ed0e637672
#
_entry.id   d1ca7696078f891de21382ed0e637672
#
_cell.length_a   1.000
_cell.length_b   1.000
_cell.length_c   1.000
_cell.angle_alpha   90.00
_cell.angle_beta   90.00
_cell.angle_gamma   90.00
#
_symmetry.space_group_name_H-M   'P 1'
#
loop_
_entity.id
_entity.type
_entity.pdbx_description
1 polymer ?
#
loop_
_entity_poly.entity_id
_entity_poly.type
_entity_poly.pdbx_seq_one_letter_code
_entity_poly.pdbx_strand_id
1 'polypeptide(L)'
;AIDNGFYYDFDFSFPFTEENLAAIEKEMKKIVKQSLPLEVFEVTKEKALDYMKERQEDYKVEMIEELPEGETITFYKQGDYEEFCAGPHVSNTCVIKAIKLLSTAGAYWRGDEKNKMLTRIYGISFPKAAELKDYLNMLEEAKKRDHRKLGKELGLFTIMEEGPGFPFFLPKGMILKNTLIDYWRKMHTREGYEEISTPILLNRQLW
;
A
#
# COMPACT_ATOMS: atom_id res chain seq x y z
N ALA A 1 -3.91 -7.02 4.18
CA ALA A 1 -4.50 -5.70 4.44
C ALA A 1 -3.40 -4.70 4.78
N ILE A 2 -3.63 -3.42 4.51
CA ILE A 2 -2.78 -2.29 4.87
C ILE A 2 -3.67 -1.19 5.46
N ASP A 3 -3.06 -0.16 6.10
CA ASP A 3 -3.81 0.91 6.79
C ASP A 3 -4.91 1.57 5.94
N ASN A 4 -4.65 1.74 4.64
CA ASN A 4 -5.58 2.39 3.73
C ASN A 4 -6.03 1.48 2.57
N GLY A 5 -6.32 0.20 2.85
CA GLY A 5 -6.83 -0.71 1.84
C GLY A 5 -6.23 -2.11 1.88
N PHE A 6 -6.02 -2.67 0.71
CA PHE A 6 -5.42 -4.00 0.55
C PHE A 6 -4.52 -4.04 -0.68
N TYR A 7 -3.64 -5.02 -0.71
CA TYR A 7 -2.92 -5.38 -1.93
C TYR A 7 -2.88 -6.91 -2.08
N TYR A 8 -2.60 -7.32 -3.31
CA TYR A 8 -2.31 -8.70 -3.65
C TYR A 8 -1.21 -8.77 -4.71
N ASP A 9 -0.30 -9.74 -4.57
CA ASP A 9 0.85 -9.93 -5.46
C ASP A 9 0.57 -11.07 -6.43
N PHE A 10 0.84 -10.84 -7.72
CA PHE A 10 0.61 -11.80 -8.79
C PHE A 10 1.87 -12.02 -9.61
N ASP A 11 2.07 -13.26 -9.98
CA ASP A 11 3.07 -13.67 -10.97
C ASP A 11 2.40 -13.87 -12.33
N PHE A 12 2.31 -12.80 -13.10
CA PHE A 12 1.73 -12.86 -14.44
C PHE A 12 2.77 -13.32 -15.47
N SER A 13 2.35 -14.20 -16.38
CA SER A 13 3.14 -14.62 -17.55
C SER A 13 3.07 -13.63 -18.73
N PHE A 14 2.35 -12.52 -18.58
CA PHE A 14 2.14 -11.50 -19.60
C PHE A 14 2.26 -10.07 -19.00
N PRO A 15 2.55 -9.06 -19.82
CA PRO A 15 2.57 -7.67 -19.36
C PRO A 15 1.20 -7.22 -18.85
N PHE A 16 1.14 -6.80 -17.60
CA PHE A 16 -0.09 -6.32 -16.97
C PHE A 16 -0.35 -4.85 -17.33
N THR A 17 -1.58 -4.53 -17.74
CA THR A 17 -1.99 -3.20 -18.20
C THR A 17 -3.14 -2.62 -17.37
N GLU A 18 -3.44 -1.34 -17.55
CA GLU A 18 -4.61 -0.69 -16.92
C GLU A 18 -5.94 -1.31 -17.39
N GLU A 19 -5.99 -1.83 -18.61
CA GLU A 19 -7.18 -2.53 -19.13
C GLU A 19 -7.42 -3.83 -18.35
N ASN A 20 -6.36 -4.56 -18.01
CA ASN A 20 -6.44 -5.75 -17.17
C ASN A 20 -6.95 -5.39 -15.77
N LEU A 21 -6.46 -4.28 -15.19
CA LEU A 21 -6.91 -3.80 -13.89
C LEU A 21 -8.41 -3.50 -13.89
N ALA A 22 -8.90 -2.82 -14.93
CA ALA A 22 -10.32 -2.53 -15.09
C ALA A 22 -11.17 -3.80 -15.28
N ALA A 23 -10.65 -4.80 -15.99
CA ALA A 23 -11.33 -6.08 -16.20
C ALA A 23 -11.47 -6.85 -14.87
N ILE A 24 -10.40 -6.90 -14.07
CA ILE A 24 -10.42 -7.52 -12.72
C ILE A 24 -11.42 -6.81 -11.82
N GLU A 25 -11.40 -5.48 -11.75
CA GLU A 25 -12.36 -4.72 -10.93
C GLU A 25 -13.81 -5.02 -11.33
N LYS A 26 -14.07 -5.14 -12.62
CA LYS A 26 -15.41 -5.49 -13.13
C LYS A 26 -15.83 -6.89 -12.68
N GLU A 27 -14.92 -7.85 -12.71
CA GLU A 27 -15.20 -9.22 -12.27
C GLU A 27 -15.40 -9.28 -10.74
N MET A 28 -14.57 -8.61 -9.95
CA MET A 28 -14.76 -8.48 -8.51
C MET A 28 -16.17 -7.95 -8.17
N LYS A 29 -16.65 -6.94 -8.90
CA LYS A 29 -18.01 -6.40 -8.70
C LYS A 29 -19.12 -7.40 -9.05
N LYS A 30 -18.88 -8.31 -9.99
CA LYS A 30 -19.83 -9.39 -10.29
C LYS A 30 -19.87 -10.42 -9.17
N ILE A 31 -18.69 -10.84 -8.68
CA ILE A 31 -18.57 -11.79 -7.56
C ILE A 31 -19.28 -11.24 -6.32
N VAL A 32 -19.07 -9.98 -5.99
CA VAL A 32 -19.78 -9.32 -4.87
C VAL A 32 -21.30 -9.41 -5.03
N LYS A 33 -21.82 -9.23 -6.23
CA LYS A 33 -23.28 -9.33 -6.51
C LYS A 33 -23.83 -10.76 -6.38
N GLN A 34 -23.01 -11.78 -6.49
CA GLN A 34 -23.42 -13.17 -6.35
C GLN A 34 -23.74 -13.52 -4.89
N SER A 35 -23.35 -12.68 -3.93
CA SER A 35 -23.60 -12.89 -2.50
C SER A 35 -23.10 -14.25 -2.00
N LEU A 36 -21.87 -14.62 -2.37
CA LEU A 36 -21.30 -15.89 -2.00
C LEU A 36 -20.93 -15.91 -0.51
N PRO A 37 -21.28 -16.98 0.22
CA PRO A 37 -20.78 -17.17 1.56
C PRO A 37 -19.27 -17.44 1.54
N LEU A 38 -18.56 -17.03 2.59
CA LEU A 38 -17.19 -17.46 2.84
C LEU A 38 -17.22 -18.52 3.93
N GLU A 39 -16.91 -19.74 3.55
CA GLU A 39 -16.83 -20.89 4.42
C GLU A 39 -15.39 -21.08 4.89
N VAL A 40 -15.19 -21.33 6.17
CA VAL A 40 -13.89 -21.58 6.77
C VAL A 40 -13.74 -23.05 7.09
N PHE A 41 -12.58 -23.63 6.77
CA PHE A 41 -12.22 -24.98 7.18
C PHE A 41 -10.73 -25.07 7.49
N GLU A 42 -10.38 -26.06 8.28
CA GLU A 42 -9.01 -26.28 8.74
C GLU A 42 -8.45 -27.58 8.16
N VAL A 43 -7.17 -27.54 7.83
CA VAL A 43 -6.45 -28.70 7.32
C VAL A 43 -5.08 -28.83 8.01
N THR A 44 -4.52 -30.02 7.99
CA THR A 44 -3.13 -30.24 8.43
C THR A 44 -2.14 -29.66 7.42
N LYS A 45 -0.93 -29.32 7.89
CA LYS A 45 0.15 -28.80 7.04
C LYS A 45 0.42 -29.69 5.82
N GLU A 46 0.41 -31.01 6.00
CA GLU A 46 0.63 -31.98 4.92
C GLU A 46 -0.43 -31.84 3.82
N LYS A 47 -1.71 -31.83 4.21
CA LYS A 47 -2.82 -31.66 3.27
C LYS A 47 -2.79 -30.31 2.56
N ALA A 48 -2.42 -29.25 3.28
CA ALA A 48 -2.29 -27.91 2.69
C ALA A 48 -1.19 -27.86 1.64
N LEU A 49 -0.05 -28.49 1.91
CA LEU A 49 1.07 -28.60 0.96
C LEU A 49 0.67 -29.38 -0.29
N ASP A 50 0.04 -30.55 -0.14
CA ASP A 50 -0.42 -31.34 -1.27
C ASP A 50 -1.39 -30.56 -2.14
N TYR A 51 -2.33 -29.88 -1.51
CA TYR A 51 -3.35 -29.07 -2.18
C TYR A 51 -2.75 -27.88 -2.97
N MET A 52 -1.77 -27.19 -2.40
CA MET A 52 -1.09 -26.08 -3.10
C MET A 52 -0.17 -26.57 -4.21
N LYS A 53 0.50 -27.72 -4.04
CA LYS A 53 1.31 -28.36 -5.09
C LYS A 53 0.49 -28.80 -6.29
N GLU A 54 -0.69 -29.40 -6.07
CA GLU A 54 -1.61 -29.77 -7.14
C GLU A 54 -2.07 -28.54 -7.96
N ARG A 55 -2.18 -27.37 -7.33
CA ARG A 55 -2.55 -26.11 -7.96
C ARG A 55 -1.37 -25.35 -8.57
N GLN A 56 -0.14 -25.83 -8.42
CA GLN A 56 1.09 -25.19 -8.87
C GLN A 56 1.29 -23.76 -8.26
N GLU A 57 0.91 -23.61 -7.00
CA GLU A 57 1.00 -22.36 -6.24
C GLU A 57 2.31 -22.32 -5.44
N ASP A 58 3.44 -22.26 -6.13
CA ASP A 58 4.78 -22.41 -5.54
C ASP A 58 5.06 -21.42 -4.40
N TYR A 59 4.64 -20.17 -4.53
CA TYR A 59 4.80 -19.16 -3.47
C TYR A 59 4.04 -19.52 -2.19
N LYS A 60 2.88 -20.14 -2.32
CA LYS A 60 2.07 -20.58 -1.18
C LYS A 60 2.64 -21.85 -0.56
N VAL A 61 3.19 -22.73 -1.36
CA VAL A 61 3.93 -23.91 -0.86
C VAL A 61 5.08 -23.45 0.03
N GLU A 62 5.91 -22.52 -0.45
CA GLU A 62 7.02 -21.96 0.32
C GLU A 62 6.55 -21.33 1.64
N MET A 63 5.45 -20.58 1.62
CA MET A 63 4.88 -19.97 2.83
C MET A 63 4.41 -21.02 3.83
N ILE A 64 3.77 -22.10 3.38
CA ILE A 64 3.27 -23.16 4.25
C ILE A 64 4.42 -24.00 4.82
N GLU A 65 5.48 -24.24 4.05
CA GLU A 65 6.66 -24.99 4.52
C GLU A 65 7.34 -24.31 5.71
N GLU A 66 7.32 -22.98 5.77
CA GLU A 66 7.91 -22.21 6.87
C GLU A 66 7.07 -22.18 8.15
N LEU A 67 5.80 -22.55 8.08
CA LEU A 67 4.96 -22.63 9.28
C LEU A 67 5.45 -23.72 10.24
N PRO A 68 5.35 -23.51 11.57
CA PRO A 68 5.71 -24.51 12.56
C PRO A 68 5.00 -25.85 12.35
N GLU A 69 5.66 -26.93 12.75
CA GLU A 69 5.04 -28.25 12.74
C GLU A 69 3.87 -28.31 13.74
N GLY A 70 2.77 -28.93 13.28
CA GLY A 70 1.55 -29.08 14.09
C GLY A 70 0.65 -27.86 14.10
N GLU A 71 0.98 -26.81 13.35
CA GLU A 71 0.08 -25.67 13.17
C GLU A 71 -1.10 -26.06 12.27
N THR A 72 -2.30 -25.67 12.69
CA THR A 72 -3.51 -25.85 11.90
C THR A 72 -3.63 -24.75 10.87
N ILE A 73 -3.77 -25.12 9.62
CA ILE A 73 -3.84 -24.17 8.50
C ILE A 73 -5.29 -23.94 8.13
N THR A 74 -5.69 -22.68 8.14
CA THR A 74 -7.04 -22.26 7.83
C THR A 74 -7.19 -21.91 6.35
N PHE A 75 -8.25 -22.41 5.74
CA PHE A 75 -8.67 -22.11 4.38
C PHE A 75 -10.03 -21.42 4.37
N TYR A 76 -10.22 -20.53 3.42
CA TYR A 76 -11.49 -19.91 3.14
C TYR A 76 -11.96 -20.27 1.74
N LYS A 77 -13.21 -20.71 1.64
CA LYS A 77 -13.87 -21.07 0.39
C LYS A 77 -14.93 -20.05 0.02
N GLN A 78 -14.90 -19.62 -1.22
CA GLN A 78 -15.85 -18.70 -1.82
C GLN A 78 -16.34 -19.24 -3.17
N GLY A 79 -17.47 -19.94 -3.19
CA GLY A 79 -17.90 -20.67 -4.39
C GLY A 79 -16.90 -21.76 -4.75
N ASP A 80 -16.35 -21.69 -5.96
CA ASP A 80 -15.35 -22.64 -6.45
C ASP A 80 -13.91 -22.22 -6.15
N TYR A 81 -13.70 -21.06 -5.53
CA TYR A 81 -12.39 -20.55 -5.16
C TYR A 81 -12.09 -20.82 -3.69
N GLU A 82 -10.89 -21.30 -3.44
CA GLU A 82 -10.39 -21.59 -2.10
C GLU A 82 -8.98 -21.01 -1.94
N GLU A 83 -8.74 -20.39 -0.79
CA GLU A 83 -7.47 -19.75 -0.47
C GLU A 83 -7.07 -20.00 0.97
N PHE A 84 -5.77 -20.24 1.21
CA PHE A 84 -5.27 -20.31 2.56
C PHE A 84 -5.06 -18.90 3.13
N CYS A 85 -5.58 -18.67 4.33
CA CYS A 85 -5.48 -17.38 4.99
C CYS A 85 -5.75 -17.52 6.49
N ALA A 86 -5.02 -16.79 7.31
CA ALA A 86 -5.25 -16.75 8.76
C ALA A 86 -6.57 -16.05 9.14
N GLY A 87 -7.19 -15.31 8.21
CA GLY A 87 -8.42 -14.55 8.48
C GLY A 87 -8.23 -13.40 9.48
N PRO A 88 -9.32 -12.91 10.10
CA PRO A 88 -10.71 -13.24 9.78
C PRO A 88 -11.17 -12.62 8.45
N HIS A 89 -12.17 -13.22 7.83
CA HIS A 89 -12.85 -12.71 6.64
C HIS A 89 -14.31 -12.36 6.92
N VAL A 90 -14.92 -11.62 5.98
CA VAL A 90 -16.36 -11.37 6.00
C VAL A 90 -17.13 -12.67 5.80
N SER A 91 -18.32 -12.77 6.36
CA SER A 91 -19.16 -13.98 6.23
C SER A 91 -19.76 -14.17 4.83
N ASN A 92 -19.87 -13.09 4.07
CA ASN A 92 -20.49 -13.12 2.75
C ASN A 92 -19.98 -11.94 1.91
N THR A 93 -19.79 -12.15 0.62
CA THR A 93 -19.30 -11.11 -0.31
C THR A 93 -20.23 -9.91 -0.44
N CYS A 94 -21.54 -10.07 -0.18
CA CYS A 94 -22.52 -8.99 -0.27
C CYS A 94 -22.32 -7.84 0.72
N VAL A 95 -21.51 -8.02 1.76
CA VAL A 95 -21.19 -6.95 2.73
C VAL A 95 -20.24 -5.91 2.12
N ILE A 96 -19.49 -6.27 1.08
CA ILE A 96 -18.61 -5.38 0.34
C ILE A 96 -19.49 -4.49 -0.56
N LYS A 97 -19.68 -3.21 -0.19
CA LYS A 97 -20.58 -2.31 -0.94
C LYS A 97 -19.88 -1.49 -2.01
N ALA A 98 -18.65 -1.11 -1.76
CA ALA A 98 -17.89 -0.26 -2.67
C ALA A 98 -16.43 -0.72 -2.73
N ILE A 99 -15.94 -1.00 -3.93
CA ILE A 99 -14.58 -1.47 -4.17
C ILE A 99 -13.97 -0.72 -5.35
N LYS A 100 -12.68 -0.41 -5.26
CA LYS A 100 -11.90 0.20 -6.33
C LYS A 100 -10.49 -0.34 -6.32
N LEU A 101 -9.99 -0.75 -7.48
CA LEU A 101 -8.57 -0.99 -7.70
C LEU A 101 -7.91 0.34 -8.06
N LEU A 102 -6.83 0.68 -7.39
CA LEU A 102 -6.22 2.02 -7.47
C LEU A 102 -5.02 2.08 -8.43
N SER A 103 -4.10 1.15 -8.28
CA SER A 103 -2.83 1.16 -9.01
C SER A 103 -2.14 -0.19 -8.98
N THR A 104 -1.08 -0.28 -9.77
CA THR A 104 -0.14 -1.41 -9.74
C THR A 104 1.27 -0.93 -9.47
N ALA A 105 2.10 -1.79 -8.89
CA ALA A 105 3.53 -1.57 -8.72
C ALA A 105 4.30 -2.89 -8.83
N GLY A 106 5.58 -2.82 -9.17
CA GLY A 106 6.47 -3.96 -9.00
C GLY A 106 6.82 -4.17 -7.53
N ALA A 107 6.82 -5.41 -7.08
CA ALA A 107 7.25 -5.78 -5.73
C ALA A 107 8.05 -7.08 -5.80
N TYR A 108 9.26 -7.08 -5.26
CA TYR A 108 10.07 -8.29 -5.18
C TYR A 108 9.48 -9.25 -4.14
N TRP A 109 9.45 -10.54 -4.48
CA TRP A 109 9.04 -11.57 -3.53
C TRP A 109 9.84 -11.46 -2.24
N ARG A 110 9.15 -11.38 -1.10
CA ARG A 110 9.74 -11.17 0.24
C ARG A 110 10.58 -9.90 0.39
N GLY A 111 10.43 -8.94 -0.52
CA GLY A 111 11.20 -7.69 -0.46
C GLY A 111 12.69 -7.82 -0.80
N ASP A 112 13.14 -8.96 -1.27
CA ASP A 112 14.54 -9.18 -1.71
C ASP A 112 14.65 -8.97 -3.23
N GLU A 113 15.49 -8.02 -3.64
CA GLU A 113 15.74 -7.69 -5.05
C GLU A 113 16.32 -8.85 -5.89
N LYS A 114 16.84 -9.88 -5.24
CA LYS A 114 17.33 -11.11 -5.90
C LYS A 114 16.20 -12.04 -6.32
N ASN A 115 15.03 -11.90 -5.71
CA ASN A 115 13.86 -12.69 -6.00
C ASN A 115 13.10 -12.13 -7.20
N LYS A 116 12.15 -12.93 -7.71
CA LYS A 116 11.30 -12.53 -8.82
C LYS A 116 10.47 -11.29 -8.46
N MET A 117 10.38 -10.37 -9.40
CA MET A 117 9.51 -9.20 -9.27
C MET A 117 8.09 -9.59 -9.69
N LEU A 118 7.16 -9.44 -8.76
CA LEU A 118 5.73 -9.68 -8.91
C LEU A 118 5.00 -8.37 -9.24
N THR A 119 3.79 -8.50 -9.76
CA THR A 119 2.89 -7.36 -9.96
C THR A 119 1.99 -7.22 -8.74
N ARG A 120 2.17 -6.16 -7.97
CA ARG A 120 1.33 -5.81 -6.82
C ARG A 120 0.16 -4.96 -7.27
N ILE A 121 -1.05 -5.40 -6.99
CA ILE A 121 -2.29 -4.65 -7.25
C ILE A 121 -2.79 -4.07 -5.93
N TYR A 122 -2.99 -2.75 -5.89
CA TYR A 122 -3.57 -2.05 -4.75
C TYR A 122 -5.05 -1.80 -4.94
N GLY A 123 -5.82 -2.02 -3.90
CA GLY A 123 -7.24 -1.78 -3.89
C GLY A 123 -7.75 -1.23 -2.57
N ILE A 124 -8.98 -0.74 -2.61
CA ILE A 124 -9.66 -0.17 -1.45
C ILE A 124 -11.12 -0.57 -1.47
N SER A 125 -11.70 -0.75 -0.29
CA SER A 125 -13.13 -0.98 -0.15
C SER A 125 -13.72 -0.15 0.98
N PHE A 126 -14.98 0.23 0.84
CA PHE A 126 -15.74 0.98 1.83
C PHE A 126 -17.11 0.35 2.05
N PRO A 127 -17.69 0.53 3.25
CA PRO A 127 -19.06 0.09 3.55
C PRO A 127 -20.12 0.79 2.69
N LYS A 128 -19.82 2.01 2.19
CA LYS A 128 -20.75 2.82 1.39
C LYS A 128 -20.09 3.41 0.15
N ALA A 129 -20.83 3.45 -0.94
CA ALA A 129 -20.35 4.05 -2.19
C ALA A 129 -20.01 5.55 -2.06
N ALA A 130 -20.72 6.28 -1.18
CA ALA A 130 -20.44 7.69 -0.93
C ALA A 130 -19.05 7.87 -0.29
N GLU A 131 -18.69 7.05 0.69
CA GLU A 131 -17.38 7.09 1.35
C GLU A 131 -16.24 6.81 0.35
N LEU A 132 -16.42 5.83 -0.53
CA LEU A 132 -15.46 5.57 -1.62
C LEU A 132 -15.32 6.79 -2.53
N LYS A 133 -16.42 7.41 -2.92
CA LYS A 133 -16.41 8.61 -3.76
C LYS A 133 -15.65 9.76 -3.09
N ASP A 134 -15.94 10.02 -1.82
CA ASP A 134 -15.27 11.07 -1.05
C ASP A 134 -13.77 10.81 -0.93
N TYR A 135 -13.38 9.56 -0.69
CA TYR A 135 -11.97 9.17 -0.66
C TYR A 135 -11.27 9.38 -2.02
N LEU A 136 -11.90 8.98 -3.12
CA LEU A 136 -11.33 9.19 -4.46
C LEU A 136 -11.20 10.68 -4.80
N ASN A 137 -12.18 11.49 -4.42
CA ASN A 137 -12.11 12.95 -4.55
C ASN A 137 -10.95 13.52 -3.72
N MET A 138 -10.77 13.04 -2.49
CA MET A 138 -9.64 13.43 -1.64
C MET A 138 -8.29 13.09 -2.29
N LEU A 139 -8.15 11.91 -2.91
CA LEU A 139 -6.93 11.53 -3.62
C LEU A 139 -6.66 12.42 -4.84
N GLU A 140 -7.71 12.79 -5.59
CA GLU A 140 -7.57 13.72 -6.72
C GLU A 140 -7.16 15.12 -6.25
N GLU A 141 -7.76 15.62 -5.19
CA GLU A 141 -7.36 16.89 -4.60
C GLU A 141 -5.93 16.86 -4.05
N ALA A 142 -5.53 15.74 -3.43
CA ALA A 142 -4.15 15.56 -2.97
C ALA A 142 -3.15 15.62 -4.14
N LYS A 143 -3.46 14.99 -5.28
CA LYS A 143 -2.63 15.08 -6.50
C LYS A 143 -2.51 16.51 -7.03
N LYS A 144 -3.58 17.29 -7.00
CA LYS A 144 -3.56 18.72 -7.39
C LYS A 144 -2.69 19.56 -6.47
N ARG A 145 -2.61 19.18 -5.18
CA ARG A 145 -1.84 19.86 -4.13
C ARG A 145 -0.45 19.27 -3.91
N ASP A 146 0.03 18.42 -4.81
CA ASP A 146 1.38 17.86 -4.70
C ASP A 146 2.40 19.01 -4.65
N HIS A 147 3.18 19.06 -3.55
CA HIS A 147 4.15 20.11 -3.29
C HIS A 147 5.22 20.21 -4.40
N ARG A 148 5.58 19.10 -5.06
CA ARG A 148 6.54 19.09 -6.15
C ARG A 148 6.00 19.82 -7.38
N LYS A 149 4.72 19.60 -7.68
CA LYS A 149 4.01 20.29 -8.75
C LYS A 149 3.86 21.78 -8.41
N LEU A 150 3.26 22.09 -7.27
CA LEU A 150 3.03 23.47 -6.84
C LEU A 150 4.33 24.24 -6.63
N GLY A 151 5.36 23.62 -6.06
CA GLY A 151 6.66 24.23 -5.86
C GLY A 151 7.32 24.65 -7.17
N LYS A 152 7.20 23.81 -8.21
CA LYS A 152 7.70 24.13 -9.55
C LYS A 152 6.85 25.24 -10.21
N GLU A 153 5.53 25.11 -10.20
CA GLU A 153 4.61 26.09 -10.81
C GLU A 153 4.72 27.49 -10.19
N LEU A 154 4.89 27.56 -8.87
CA LEU A 154 5.02 28.81 -8.12
C LEU A 154 6.47 29.35 -8.10
N GLY A 155 7.45 28.60 -8.60
CA GLY A 155 8.86 28.96 -8.56
C GLY A 155 9.42 29.03 -7.14
N LEU A 156 9.08 28.05 -6.29
CA LEU A 156 9.53 28.00 -4.91
C LEU A 156 10.87 27.28 -4.75
N PHE A 157 11.07 26.22 -5.49
CA PHE A 157 12.30 25.44 -5.50
C PHE A 157 12.49 24.67 -6.81
N THR A 158 13.69 24.18 -7.03
CA THR A 158 14.03 23.28 -8.12
C THR A 158 14.89 22.12 -7.61
N ILE A 159 14.91 21.02 -8.33
CA ILE A 159 15.87 19.92 -8.15
C ILE A 159 16.87 20.01 -9.30
N MET A 160 18.15 19.96 -9.00
CA MET A 160 19.25 20.06 -9.96
C MET A 160 20.07 18.77 -9.97
N GLU A 161 20.79 18.52 -11.05
CA GLU A 161 21.62 17.32 -11.21
C GLU A 161 22.77 17.25 -10.19
N GLU A 162 23.24 18.42 -9.74
CA GLU A 162 24.29 18.54 -8.74
C GLU A 162 23.86 18.13 -7.33
N GLY A 163 22.55 18.00 -7.10
CA GLY A 163 22.00 17.60 -5.79
C GLY A 163 20.73 16.77 -5.95
N PRO A 164 20.81 15.53 -6.48
CA PRO A 164 19.63 14.70 -6.71
C PRO A 164 18.91 14.43 -5.39
N GLY A 165 17.61 14.75 -5.37
CA GLY A 165 16.76 14.60 -4.17
C GLY A 165 16.81 15.78 -3.19
N PHE A 166 17.70 16.74 -3.36
CA PHE A 166 17.78 17.94 -2.50
C PHE A 166 17.16 19.16 -3.20
N PRO A 167 16.22 19.88 -2.54
CA PRO A 167 15.60 21.06 -3.13
C PRO A 167 16.54 22.29 -3.03
N PHE A 168 16.72 22.96 -4.14
CA PHE A 168 17.34 24.29 -4.20
C PHE A 168 16.24 25.33 -4.10
N PHE A 169 16.16 26.04 -2.98
CA PHE A 169 15.13 27.04 -2.75
C PHE A 169 15.41 28.30 -3.55
N LEU A 170 14.44 28.71 -4.37
CA LEU A 170 14.44 29.96 -5.11
C LEU A 170 13.99 31.14 -4.21
N PRO A 171 14.14 32.41 -4.66
CA PRO A 171 13.82 33.56 -3.81
C PRO A 171 12.45 33.53 -3.16
N LYS A 172 11.40 33.17 -3.91
CA LYS A 172 10.04 33.04 -3.36
C LYS A 172 9.94 31.90 -2.32
N GLY A 173 10.62 30.79 -2.58
CA GLY A 173 10.68 29.68 -1.64
C GLY A 173 11.39 30.05 -0.35
N MET A 174 12.44 30.84 -0.42
CA MET A 174 13.15 31.33 0.78
C MET A 174 12.30 32.30 1.59
N ILE A 175 11.51 33.16 0.95
CA ILE A 175 10.55 34.02 1.67
C ILE A 175 9.55 33.15 2.45
N LEU A 176 8.94 32.16 1.80
CA LEU A 176 7.99 31.24 2.44
C LEU A 176 8.64 30.49 3.61
N LYS A 177 9.83 29.91 3.37
CA LYS A 177 10.59 29.15 4.38
C LYS A 177 10.90 30.01 5.60
N ASN A 178 11.44 31.21 5.38
CA ASN A 178 11.79 32.11 6.49
C ASN A 178 10.56 32.59 7.25
N THR A 179 9.45 32.88 6.57
CA THR A 179 8.18 33.24 7.23
C THR A 179 7.70 32.14 8.17
N LEU A 180 7.78 30.87 7.76
CA LEU A 180 7.41 29.72 8.60
C LEU A 180 8.38 29.56 9.79
N ILE A 181 9.69 29.68 9.55
CA ILE A 181 10.71 29.59 10.61
C ILE A 181 10.53 30.71 11.64
N ASP A 182 10.29 31.95 11.19
CA ASP A 182 10.09 33.09 12.07
C ASP A 182 8.81 32.95 12.91
N TYR A 183 7.73 32.43 12.31
CA TYR A 183 6.52 32.10 13.05
C TYR A 183 6.80 31.03 14.11
N TRP A 184 7.48 29.94 13.72
CA TRP A 184 7.86 28.86 14.63
C TRP A 184 8.71 29.38 15.81
N ARG A 185 9.74 30.19 15.53
CA ARG A 185 10.59 30.79 16.57
C ARG A 185 9.78 31.63 17.54
N LYS A 186 8.92 32.53 17.03
CA LYS A 186 8.05 33.36 17.87
C LYS A 186 7.18 32.54 18.82
N MET A 187 6.59 31.47 18.32
CA MET A 187 5.75 30.57 19.12
C MET A 187 6.56 29.91 20.24
N HIS A 188 7.73 29.32 19.88
CA HIS A 188 8.58 28.61 20.82
C HIS A 188 9.17 29.55 21.88
N THR A 189 9.66 30.71 21.49
CA THR A 189 10.16 31.71 22.44
C THR A 189 9.08 32.14 23.44
N ARG A 190 7.85 32.31 22.96
CA ARG A 190 6.72 32.65 23.86
C ARG A 190 6.43 31.56 24.89
N GLU A 191 6.61 30.30 24.52
CA GLU A 191 6.40 29.15 25.41
C GLU A 191 7.64 28.80 26.26
N GLY A 192 8.69 29.64 26.24
CA GLY A 192 9.90 29.47 27.06
C GLY A 192 10.95 28.53 26.52
N TYR A 193 10.87 28.13 25.24
CA TYR A 193 11.93 27.34 24.60
C TYR A 193 13.10 28.20 24.17
N GLU A 194 14.30 27.67 24.31
CA GLU A 194 15.55 28.30 23.89
C GLU A 194 16.05 27.64 22.58
N GLU A 195 16.52 28.45 21.63
CA GLU A 195 17.06 27.98 20.36
C GLU A 195 18.55 27.63 20.55
N ILE A 196 18.94 26.42 20.18
CA ILE A 196 20.33 25.98 20.16
C ILE A 196 20.73 25.56 18.75
N SER A 197 22.03 25.65 18.45
CA SER A 197 22.61 25.14 17.21
C SER A 197 23.65 24.07 17.55
N THR A 198 23.45 22.88 17.00
CA THR A 198 24.39 21.76 17.17
C THR A 198 25.16 21.49 15.89
N PRO A 199 26.40 20.93 15.95
CA PRO A 199 27.10 20.46 14.75
C PRO A 199 26.32 19.38 14.02
N ILE A 200 26.41 19.36 12.68
CA ILE A 200 25.78 18.33 11.84
C ILE A 200 26.50 16.98 12.03
N LEU A 201 27.83 17.00 12.23
CA LEU A 201 28.63 15.82 12.48
C LEU A 201 28.90 15.67 13.99
N LEU A 202 28.46 14.58 14.55
CA LEU A 202 28.59 14.28 15.97
C LEU A 202 29.28 12.93 16.17
N ASN A 203 29.92 12.76 17.32
CA ASN A 203 30.54 11.51 17.71
C ASN A 203 29.43 10.47 17.98
N ARG A 204 29.69 9.21 17.60
CA ARG A 204 28.76 8.09 17.80
C ARG A 204 28.36 7.89 19.27
N GLN A 205 29.19 8.33 20.22
CA GLN A 205 28.90 8.21 21.66
C GLN A 205 27.72 9.06 22.13
N LEU A 206 27.25 10.00 21.32
CA LEU A 206 26.08 10.82 21.65
C LEU A 206 24.76 10.11 21.36
N TRP A 207 24.80 9.06 20.58
CA TRP A 207 23.65 8.22 20.22
C TRP A 207 23.75 6.89 21.01
#